data_ed58e58f85c310b7bf805767a7bfc165
#
_entry.id   ed58e58f85c310b7bf805767a7bfc165
#
_cell.length_a   1.000
_cell.length_b   1.000
_cell.length_c   1.000
_cell.angle_alpha   90.00
_cell.angle_beta   90.00
_cell.angle_gamma   90.00
#
_symmetry.space_group_name_H-M   'P 1'
#
loop_
_entity.id
_entity.type
_entity.pdbx_description
1 polymer ?
#
loop_
_entity_poly.entity_id
_entity_poly.type
_entity_poly.pdbx_seq_one_letter_code
_entity_poly.pdbx_strand_id
1 'polypeptide(L)'
;MRLCFSLTILASTVLLAACGSSTPTKTDAPPPPAGVSTAKRAEANLSPASASLVSGRLALVPEAGGVHITGVIGGLPRSQQAAFHVHEKGDCSAVDASSAGGHFNPTAQVHG
;
A
#
# COMPACT_ATOMS: atom_id res chain seq x y z
N MET A 1 -43.95 -22.18 66.49
CA MET A 1 -44.26 -22.26 65.09
C MET A 1 -43.15 -21.42 64.34
N ARG A 2 -42.10 -22.09 63.89
CA ARG A 2 -40.95 -21.44 63.28
C ARG A 2 -40.96 -21.80 61.80
N LEU A 3 -41.19 -20.79 60.88
CA LEU A 3 -41.12 -20.96 59.45
C LEU A 3 -39.65 -20.79 59.03
N CYS A 4 -39.07 -21.84 58.46
CA CYS A 4 -37.79 -21.77 57.75
C CYS A 4 -38.05 -21.40 56.28
N PHE A 5 -37.62 -20.22 55.90
CA PHE A 5 -37.55 -19.83 54.45
C PHE A 5 -36.21 -20.26 53.86
N SER A 6 -36.25 -21.24 52.97
CA SER A 6 -35.10 -21.63 52.18
C SER A 6 -34.96 -20.67 50.96
N LEU A 7 -33.89 -19.90 50.97
CA LEU A 7 -33.53 -18.99 49.89
C LEU A 7 -32.65 -19.76 48.88
N THR A 8 -33.24 -20.15 47.74
CA THR A 8 -32.50 -20.75 46.64
C THR A 8 -31.86 -19.63 45.79
N ILE A 9 -30.54 -19.52 45.83
CA ILE A 9 -29.75 -18.62 45.02
C ILE A 9 -29.54 -19.29 43.65
N LEU A 10 -30.19 -18.78 42.59
CA LEU A 10 -29.89 -19.13 41.21
C LEU A 10 -28.62 -18.40 40.79
N ALA A 11 -27.53 -19.14 40.63
CA ALA A 11 -26.30 -18.63 40.04
C ALA A 11 -26.46 -18.58 38.50
N SER A 12 -26.68 -17.39 37.95
CA SER A 12 -26.67 -17.16 36.53
C SER A 12 -25.23 -17.05 36.04
N THR A 13 -24.72 -18.08 35.37
CA THR A 13 -23.44 -18.03 34.66
C THR A 13 -23.57 -17.26 33.38
N VAL A 14 -23.03 -16.04 33.36
CA VAL A 14 -22.88 -15.25 32.11
C VAL A 14 -21.68 -15.79 31.36
N LEU A 15 -21.93 -16.47 30.22
CA LEU A 15 -20.88 -16.77 29.23
C LEU A 15 -20.53 -15.49 28.52
N LEU A 16 -19.37 -14.91 28.81
CA LEU A 16 -18.76 -13.89 27.94
C LEU A 16 -18.20 -14.60 26.70
N ALA A 17 -18.88 -14.46 25.56
CA ALA A 17 -18.32 -14.78 24.26
C ALA A 17 -17.25 -13.73 23.93
N ALA A 18 -15.98 -14.09 24.10
CA ALA A 18 -14.87 -13.30 23.62
C ALA A 18 -14.87 -13.34 22.09
N CYS A 19 -15.36 -12.27 21.43
CA CYS A 19 -15.11 -12.04 20.02
C CYS A 19 -13.61 -11.78 19.85
N GLY A 20 -12.86 -12.81 19.50
CA GLY A 20 -11.49 -12.69 19.09
C GLY A 20 -11.41 -11.92 17.77
N SER A 21 -11.04 -10.64 17.84
CA SER A 21 -10.67 -9.87 16.66
C SER A 21 -9.35 -10.44 16.13
N SER A 22 -9.44 -11.35 15.16
CA SER A 22 -8.29 -11.76 14.38
C SER A 22 -7.90 -10.59 13.49
N THR A 23 -6.94 -9.79 13.92
CA THR A 23 -6.22 -8.85 13.05
C THR A 23 -5.60 -9.67 11.92
N PRO A 24 -5.89 -9.37 10.65
CA PRO A 24 -5.19 -10.04 9.56
C PRO A 24 -3.72 -9.70 9.67
N THR A 25 -2.91 -10.67 10.05
CA THR A 25 -1.45 -10.57 9.96
C THR A 25 -1.14 -10.42 8.46
N LYS A 26 -0.70 -9.22 8.06
CA LYS A 26 -0.18 -8.99 6.72
C LYS A 26 1.05 -9.90 6.57
N THR A 27 0.85 -11.05 5.97
CA THR A 27 1.96 -11.92 5.60
C THR A 27 2.71 -11.20 4.49
N ASP A 28 3.85 -10.62 4.82
CA ASP A 28 4.79 -10.14 3.80
C ASP A 28 5.27 -11.37 3.01
N ALA A 29 4.56 -11.66 1.93
CA ALA A 29 5.03 -12.65 0.98
C ALA A 29 6.40 -12.16 0.45
N PRO A 30 7.41 -13.03 0.39
CA PRO A 30 8.69 -12.66 -0.21
C PRO A 30 8.43 -12.11 -1.62
N PRO A 31 9.15 -11.08 -2.04
CA PRO A 31 9.00 -10.53 -3.39
C PRO A 31 9.17 -11.67 -4.40
N PRO A 32 8.34 -11.73 -5.45
CA PRO A 32 8.51 -12.73 -6.49
C PRO A 32 9.94 -12.63 -7.04
N PRO A 33 10.56 -13.77 -7.38
CA PRO A 33 11.88 -13.75 -7.98
C PRO A 33 11.87 -12.83 -9.19
N ALA A 34 12.92 -12.03 -9.36
CA ALA A 34 13.06 -11.12 -10.49
C ALA A 34 13.03 -11.93 -11.81
N GLY A 35 11.84 -12.18 -12.30
CA GLY A 35 11.59 -12.81 -13.59
C GLY A 35 11.69 -11.76 -14.68
N VAL A 36 12.23 -12.15 -15.82
CA VAL A 36 12.17 -11.31 -17.02
C VAL A 36 10.69 -11.12 -17.38
N SER A 37 10.20 -9.90 -17.28
CA SER A 37 8.83 -9.60 -17.67
C SER A 37 8.66 -9.80 -19.17
N THR A 38 7.63 -10.56 -19.57
CA THR A 38 7.22 -10.70 -20.95
C THR A 38 6.15 -9.68 -21.35
N ALA A 39 5.82 -8.77 -20.46
CA ALA A 39 4.84 -7.71 -20.73
C ALA A 39 5.31 -6.83 -21.89
N LYS A 40 4.42 -6.59 -22.83
CA LYS A 40 4.65 -5.69 -23.98
C LYS A 40 4.30 -4.24 -23.66
N ARG A 41 3.57 -4.00 -22.59
CA ARG A 41 3.14 -2.69 -22.12
C ARG A 41 2.77 -2.79 -20.64
N ALA A 42 3.04 -1.71 -19.92
CA ALA A 42 2.48 -1.46 -18.59
C ALA A 42 1.87 -0.05 -18.54
N GLU A 43 1.01 0.19 -17.57
CA GLU A 43 0.44 1.51 -17.30
C GLU A 43 0.62 1.84 -15.82
N ALA A 44 0.94 3.11 -15.54
CA ALA A 44 0.97 3.66 -14.21
C ALA A 44 -0.06 4.79 -14.11
N ASN A 45 -0.98 4.66 -13.16
CA ASN A 45 -1.91 5.74 -12.80
C ASN A 45 -1.32 6.49 -11.61
N LEU A 46 -1.02 7.76 -11.81
CA LEU A 46 -0.53 8.65 -10.76
C LEU A 46 -1.70 9.24 -10.02
N SER A 47 -1.73 9.06 -8.72
CA SER A 47 -2.73 9.64 -7.82
C SER A 47 -2.07 10.63 -6.86
N PRO A 48 -2.76 11.71 -6.47
CA PRO A 48 -2.24 12.66 -5.51
C PRO A 48 -1.81 12.00 -4.20
N ALA A 49 -0.64 12.38 -3.70
CA ALA A 49 -0.13 11.99 -2.38
C ALA A 49 0.30 13.24 -1.62
N SER A 50 0.37 13.16 -0.28
CA SER A 50 0.83 14.26 0.59
C SER A 50 0.12 15.60 0.32
N ALA A 51 -1.19 15.56 0.09
CA ALA A 51 -2.02 16.73 -0.26
C ALA A 51 -1.59 17.47 -1.55
N SER A 52 -0.82 16.82 -2.44
CA SER A 52 -0.52 17.37 -3.76
C SER A 52 -1.73 17.31 -4.70
N LEU A 53 -1.64 18.00 -5.83
CA LEU A 53 -2.62 17.88 -6.93
C LEU A 53 -2.05 17.09 -8.12
N VAL A 54 -0.86 16.52 -7.96
CA VAL A 54 -0.17 15.80 -9.04
C VAL A 54 -0.93 14.53 -9.36
N SER A 55 -1.30 14.38 -10.63
CA SER A 55 -1.99 13.19 -11.12
C SER A 55 -1.66 12.96 -12.58
N GLY A 56 -1.90 11.75 -13.08
CA GLY A 56 -1.64 11.47 -14.49
C GLY A 56 -1.75 10.00 -14.84
N ARG A 57 -1.46 9.73 -16.10
CA ARG A 57 -1.36 8.37 -16.61
C ARG A 57 -0.15 8.25 -17.52
N LEU A 58 0.64 7.23 -17.25
CA LEU A 58 1.85 6.92 -18.01
C LEU A 58 1.73 5.54 -18.64
N ALA A 59 2.18 5.43 -19.87
CA ALA A 59 2.41 4.18 -20.56
C ALA A 59 3.90 3.86 -20.53
N LEU A 60 4.24 2.61 -20.28
CA LEU A 60 5.60 2.11 -20.25
C LEU A 60 5.73 1.00 -21.30
N VAL A 61 6.63 1.16 -22.24
CA VAL A 61 6.87 0.22 -23.34
C VAL A 61 8.34 -0.20 -23.33
N PRO A 62 8.64 -1.51 -23.31
CA PRO A 62 10.01 -1.99 -23.41
C PRO A 62 10.64 -1.56 -24.74
N GLU A 63 11.86 -1.09 -24.68
CA GLU A 63 12.72 -0.77 -25.83
C GLU A 63 14.10 -1.41 -25.67
N ALA A 64 14.90 -1.35 -26.76
CA ALA A 64 16.28 -1.85 -26.69
C ALA A 64 17.07 -1.03 -25.67
N GLY A 65 17.49 -1.69 -24.58
CA GLY A 65 18.28 -1.08 -23.52
C GLY A 65 17.52 -0.34 -22.43
N GLY A 66 16.15 -0.39 -22.44
CA GLY A 66 15.41 0.31 -21.40
C GLY A 66 13.89 0.22 -21.50
N VAL A 67 13.24 1.24 -20.99
CA VAL A 67 11.79 1.41 -21.04
C VAL A 67 11.46 2.83 -21.47
N HIS A 68 10.67 2.95 -22.51
CA HIS A 68 10.12 4.22 -22.96
C HIS A 68 8.87 4.55 -22.16
N ILE A 69 8.85 5.72 -21.51
CA ILE A 69 7.74 6.19 -20.69
C ILE A 69 7.11 7.40 -21.36
N THR A 70 5.80 7.34 -21.61
CA THR A 70 5.04 8.42 -22.23
C THR A 70 3.75 8.66 -21.46
N GLY A 71 3.24 9.87 -21.50
CA GLY A 71 1.94 10.19 -20.90
C GLY A 71 1.80 11.66 -20.54
N VAL A 72 0.83 11.93 -19.67
CA VAL A 72 0.50 13.29 -19.22
C VAL A 72 0.48 13.32 -17.71
N ILE A 73 1.15 14.30 -17.14
CA ILE A 73 1.15 14.59 -15.69
C ILE A 73 0.59 16.00 -15.51
N GLY A 74 -0.49 16.11 -14.76
CA GLY A 74 -1.10 17.38 -14.38
C GLY A 74 -0.84 17.74 -12.91
N GLY A 75 -1.24 18.94 -12.51
CA GLY A 75 -1.14 19.41 -11.13
C GLY A 75 0.27 19.78 -10.68
N LEU A 76 1.24 19.83 -11.59
CA LEU A 76 2.59 20.29 -11.27
C LEU A 76 2.61 21.82 -11.05
N PRO A 77 3.37 22.32 -10.05
CA PRO A 77 3.56 23.73 -9.84
C PRO A 77 4.20 24.40 -11.06
N ARG A 78 3.73 25.59 -11.42
CA ARG A 78 4.30 26.32 -12.56
C ARG A 78 5.71 26.82 -12.24
N SER A 79 6.57 26.80 -13.23
CA SER A 79 7.93 27.33 -13.15
C SER A 79 8.80 26.70 -12.06
N GLN A 80 8.50 25.46 -11.67
CA GLN A 80 9.31 24.69 -10.74
C GLN A 80 9.89 23.46 -11.42
N GLN A 81 11.05 23.04 -10.94
CA GLN A 81 11.64 21.78 -11.32
C GLN A 81 10.98 20.66 -10.49
N ALA A 82 10.60 19.58 -11.14
CA ALA A 82 10.06 18.40 -10.48
C ALA A 82 10.94 17.18 -10.78
N ALA A 83 11.10 16.30 -9.79
CA ALA A 83 11.77 15.03 -9.96
C ALA A 83 10.75 13.93 -10.30
N PHE A 84 11.20 12.92 -11.04
CA PHE A 84 10.45 11.73 -11.34
C PHE A 84 11.25 10.50 -10.88
N HIS A 85 10.64 9.66 -10.06
CA HIS A 85 11.27 8.47 -9.53
C HIS A 85 10.36 7.25 -9.67
N VAL A 86 10.96 6.08 -9.83
CA VAL A 86 10.28 4.79 -9.68
C VAL A 86 10.59 4.29 -8.27
N HIS A 87 9.59 3.74 -7.58
CA HIS A 87 9.75 3.18 -6.24
C HIS A 87 9.90 1.65 -6.27
N GLU A 88 10.44 1.10 -5.19
CA GLU A 88 10.72 -0.34 -5.08
C GLU A 88 9.47 -1.21 -5.01
N LYS A 89 8.38 -0.66 -4.48
CA LYS A 89 7.13 -1.38 -4.24
C LYS A 89 5.96 -0.73 -4.97
N GLY A 90 5.07 -1.54 -5.50
CA GLY A 90 3.82 -1.09 -6.10
C GLY A 90 2.70 -0.85 -5.07
N ASP A 91 3.06 -0.47 -3.84
CA ASP A 91 2.11 -0.22 -2.76
C ASP A 91 1.92 1.28 -2.55
N CYS A 92 0.76 1.81 -2.91
CA CYS A 92 0.38 3.21 -2.76
C CYS A 92 -0.71 3.39 -1.69
N SER A 93 -0.79 2.52 -0.70
CA SER A 93 -1.84 2.56 0.33
C SER A 93 -1.64 3.67 1.37
N ALA A 94 -0.41 4.11 1.61
CA ALA A 94 -0.13 5.22 2.52
C ALA A 94 -0.40 6.57 1.85
N VAL A 95 -1.04 7.49 2.59
CA VAL A 95 -1.40 8.83 2.11
C VAL A 95 -0.19 9.66 1.68
N ASP A 96 0.96 9.42 2.30
CA ASP A 96 2.25 10.08 2.03
C ASP A 96 3.14 9.29 1.06
N ALA A 97 2.62 8.20 0.48
CA ALA A 97 3.32 7.26 -0.38
C ALA A 97 4.49 6.50 0.29
N SER A 98 4.64 6.54 1.60
CA SER A 98 5.72 5.84 2.33
C SER A 98 5.66 4.32 2.17
N SER A 99 4.48 3.75 1.90
CA SER A 99 4.30 2.31 1.61
C SER A 99 5.03 1.84 0.35
N ALA A 100 5.34 2.75 -0.58
CA ALA A 100 6.05 2.44 -1.81
C ALA A 100 7.55 2.12 -1.61
N GLY A 101 8.08 2.32 -0.40
CA GLY A 101 9.48 2.09 -0.09
C GLY A 101 10.42 3.17 -0.66
N GLY A 102 11.70 2.82 -0.80
CA GLY A 102 12.70 3.72 -1.37
C GLY A 102 12.61 3.85 -2.90
N HIS A 103 13.49 4.68 -3.47
CA HIS A 103 13.62 4.76 -4.91
C HIS A 103 14.21 3.46 -5.48
N PHE A 104 13.66 2.98 -6.56
CA PHE A 104 14.24 1.86 -7.29
C PHE A 104 15.59 2.26 -7.88
N ASN A 105 16.67 1.77 -7.28
CA ASN A 105 18.04 2.09 -7.65
C ASN A 105 18.92 0.84 -7.63
N PRO A 106 18.74 -0.08 -8.58
CA PRO A 106 19.37 -1.40 -8.56
C PRO A 106 20.89 -1.36 -8.69
N THR A 107 21.46 -0.26 -9.16
CA THR A 107 22.91 -0.10 -9.33
C THR A 107 23.54 0.83 -8.28
N ALA A 108 22.78 1.25 -7.28
CA ALA A 108 23.20 2.14 -6.21
C ALA A 108 23.90 3.43 -6.70
N GLN A 109 23.46 3.96 -7.84
CA GLN A 109 24.00 5.19 -8.40
C GLN A 109 23.38 6.42 -7.72
N VAL A 110 24.17 7.49 -7.64
CA VAL A 110 23.64 8.80 -7.23
C VAL A 110 22.64 9.28 -8.27
N HIS A 111 21.47 9.70 -7.81
CA HIS A 111 20.42 10.23 -8.68
C HIS A 111 19.68 11.37 -7.98
N GLY A 112 19.20 12.32 -8.75
CA GLY A 112 18.49 13.50 -8.27
C GLY A 112 17.00 13.29 -8.15
#